data_87737bdce8e0f1fefcf0c7fe31055483
#
_entry.id   87737bdce8e0f1fefcf0c7fe31055483
#
_cell.length_a   1.000
_cell.length_b   1.000
_cell.length_c   1.000
_cell.angle_alpha   90.00
_cell.angle_beta   90.00
_cell.angle_gamma   90.00
#
_symmetry.space_group_name_H-M   'P 1'
#
loop_
_entity.id
_entity.type
_entity.pdbx_description
1 polymer ?
#
loop_
_entity_poly.entity_id
_entity_poly.type
_entity_poly.pdbx_seq_one_letter_code
_entity_poly.pdbx_strand_id
1 'polypeptide(L)'
;MKTPRIGHIFIAIVLTLLSAIILPGCFRTSADNGKAHNNTTLSATEQAIDPDGSYTDKDNVALYIHTFNRLPKNYITKKEAEALGWVSQEGNLDKVAPGMSIGGDKFGNYEGLLPKQKGRKYFECDIDYEGGRRNAKRIVFSDDGLIFYTADHYNSFEKLY
;
A
#
# COMPACT_ATOMS: atom_id res chain seq x y z
N MET A 1 -7.51 -52.25 -15.40
CA MET A 1 -6.18 -52.73 -15.86
C MET A 1 -5.54 -51.64 -16.72
N LYS A 2 -4.52 -51.02 -16.23
CA LYS A 2 -3.23 -50.60 -16.75
C LYS A 2 -2.73 -49.37 -16.02
N THR A 3 -1.86 -49.59 -15.07
CA THR A 3 -0.87 -48.67 -14.49
C THR A 3 0.39 -48.67 -15.37
N PRO A 4 1.43 -48.02 -15.00
CA PRO A 4 1.88 -46.64 -14.98
C PRO A 4 3.14 -46.44 -15.86
N ARG A 5 3.73 -45.27 -15.93
CA ARG A 5 5.17 -45.16 -16.15
C ARG A 5 5.74 -43.88 -15.57
N ILE A 6 6.55 -44.09 -14.56
CA ILE A 6 7.54 -43.27 -13.94
C ILE A 6 8.64 -42.95 -14.95
N GLY A 7 9.03 -41.69 -15.08
CA GLY A 7 10.21 -41.26 -15.80
C GLY A 7 11.09 -40.41 -14.91
N HIS A 8 12.12 -41.04 -14.35
CA HIS A 8 13.28 -40.39 -13.72
C HIS A 8 14.18 -39.88 -14.81
N ILE A 9 14.69 -38.68 -14.73
CA ILE A 9 15.97 -38.28 -15.36
C ILE A 9 16.57 -37.08 -14.60
N PHE A 10 17.64 -37.39 -13.92
CA PHE A 10 19.01 -36.90 -13.82
C PHE A 10 19.28 -35.50 -13.27
N ILE A 11 19.86 -35.58 -12.11
CA ILE A 11 20.78 -34.65 -11.44
C ILE A 11 22.03 -34.47 -12.31
N ALA A 12 22.41 -33.21 -12.56
CA ALA A 12 23.77 -32.86 -12.97
C ALA A 12 24.29 -31.78 -12.04
N ILE A 13 25.15 -32.20 -11.12
CA ILE A 13 26.00 -31.39 -10.29
C ILE A 13 27.19 -30.96 -11.16
N VAL A 14 27.43 -29.66 -11.27
CA VAL A 14 28.72 -29.12 -11.74
C VAL A 14 29.28 -28.21 -10.66
N LEU A 15 30.31 -28.76 -10.03
CA LEU A 15 31.21 -28.12 -9.09
C LEU A 15 32.38 -27.54 -9.88
N THR A 16 32.65 -26.23 -9.83
CA THR A 16 33.96 -25.67 -10.23
C THR A 16 34.38 -24.57 -9.26
N LEU A 17 35.32 -24.92 -8.46
CA LEU A 17 36.57 -24.37 -7.92
C LEU A 17 36.88 -22.87 -8.12
N LEU A 18 37.01 -22.23 -6.97
CA LEU A 18 38.10 -21.44 -6.34
C LEU A 18 39.08 -20.73 -7.29
N SER A 19 39.19 -19.41 -7.15
CA SER A 19 40.47 -18.70 -7.24
C SER A 19 40.41 -17.43 -6.36
N ALA A 20 41.11 -17.45 -5.26
CA ALA A 20 41.48 -16.32 -4.45
C ALA A 20 42.66 -15.59 -5.08
N ILE A 21 42.58 -14.27 -5.24
CA ILE A 21 43.74 -13.42 -5.47
C ILE A 21 43.74 -12.36 -4.36
N ILE A 22 44.68 -12.56 -3.43
CA ILE A 22 45.09 -11.60 -2.42
C ILE A 22 46.24 -10.77 -3.04
N LEU A 23 46.10 -9.45 -3.07
CA LEU A 23 47.22 -8.53 -3.24
C LEU A 23 47.19 -7.51 -2.08
N PRO A 24 48.31 -7.39 -1.35
CA PRO A 24 48.48 -6.34 -0.34
C PRO A 24 49.14 -5.11 -0.96
N GLY A 25 48.68 -3.93 -0.63
CA GLY A 25 49.29 -2.71 -1.15
C GLY A 25 48.95 -1.46 -0.39
N CYS A 26 49.82 -1.14 0.59
CA CYS A 26 50.29 0.16 1.04
C CYS A 26 49.34 1.20 1.68
N PHE A 27 49.46 1.23 2.94
CA PHE A 27 49.32 2.33 3.89
C PHE A 27 50.04 3.62 3.44
N ARG A 28 49.34 4.75 3.31
CA ARG A 28 49.90 6.09 3.41
C ARG A 28 48.97 6.98 4.24
N THR A 29 49.43 7.30 5.42
CA THR A 29 48.95 8.39 6.26
C THR A 29 49.30 9.74 5.62
N SER A 30 48.32 10.62 5.51
CA SER A 30 48.54 12.08 5.51
C SER A 30 47.31 12.75 6.09
N ALA A 31 47.54 13.40 7.22
CA ALA A 31 46.57 14.31 7.83
C ALA A 31 46.41 15.54 6.96
N ASP A 32 45.19 15.91 6.62
CA ASP A 32 44.87 17.30 6.28
C ASP A 32 43.45 17.62 6.73
N ASN A 33 43.36 18.73 7.46
CA ASN A 33 42.14 19.32 7.99
C ASN A 33 41.38 20.00 6.87
N GLY A 34 40.31 19.33 6.39
CA GLY A 34 39.37 19.90 5.44
C GLY A 34 37.95 19.74 5.95
N LYS A 35 37.34 20.83 6.35
CA LYS A 35 35.96 20.98 6.77
C LYS A 35 35.03 20.56 5.65
N ALA A 36 34.65 19.26 5.62
CA ALA A 36 33.68 18.74 4.65
C ALA A 36 32.27 19.07 5.12
N HIS A 37 31.62 19.96 4.37
CA HIS A 37 30.17 20.10 4.38
C HIS A 37 29.59 18.77 3.90
N ASN A 38 29.03 18.01 4.80
CA ASN A 38 28.18 16.88 4.44
C ASN A 38 26.87 17.44 3.85
N ASN A 39 26.86 17.67 2.55
CA ASN A 39 25.62 17.65 1.79
C ASN A 39 25.14 16.19 1.75
N THR A 40 24.40 15.78 2.77
CA THR A 40 23.54 14.61 2.68
C THR A 40 22.42 14.98 1.71
N THR A 41 22.65 14.73 0.44
CA THR A 41 21.57 14.62 -0.54
C THR A 41 20.73 13.43 -0.06
N LEU A 42 19.61 13.72 0.60
CA LEU A 42 18.55 12.76 0.81
C LEU A 42 18.05 12.40 -0.59
N SER A 43 18.64 11.34 -1.16
CA SER A 43 18.01 10.62 -2.24
C SER A 43 16.69 10.13 -1.68
N ALA A 44 15.58 10.81 -2.01
CA ALA A 44 14.26 10.26 -1.86
C ALA A 44 14.26 9.02 -2.74
N THR A 45 14.52 7.87 -2.15
CA THR A 45 14.23 6.58 -2.75
C THR A 45 12.71 6.61 -2.91
N GLU A 46 12.24 6.82 -4.13
CA GLU A 46 10.84 6.66 -4.50
C GLU A 46 10.48 5.22 -4.12
N GLN A 47 9.86 5.06 -2.97
CA GLN A 47 9.55 3.76 -2.42
C GLN A 47 8.44 3.17 -3.29
N ALA A 48 8.83 2.26 -4.18
CA ALA A 48 7.88 1.57 -5.04
C ALA A 48 6.85 0.84 -4.17
N ILE A 49 5.57 1.23 -4.32
CA ILE A 49 4.48 0.61 -3.58
C ILE A 49 4.20 -0.79 -4.12
N ASP A 50 4.10 -1.78 -3.21
CA ASP A 50 3.87 -3.18 -3.59
C ASP A 50 2.40 -3.38 -4.04
N PRO A 51 2.14 -3.88 -5.27
CA PRO A 51 0.79 -4.15 -5.76
C PRO A 51 0.03 -5.21 -4.97
N ASP A 52 0.72 -6.06 -4.20
CA ASP A 52 0.16 -7.08 -3.33
C ASP A 52 0.22 -6.68 -1.85
N GLY A 53 0.63 -5.46 -1.56
CA GLY A 53 0.69 -4.90 -0.21
C GLY A 53 -0.67 -4.70 0.44
N SER A 54 -0.66 -4.59 1.77
CA SER A 54 -1.80 -4.18 2.60
C SER A 54 -1.44 -2.88 3.31
N TYR A 55 -2.23 -1.85 3.12
CA TYR A 55 -1.97 -0.50 3.63
C TYR A 55 -3.23 0.05 4.29
N THR A 56 -3.07 0.86 5.34
CA THR A 56 -4.18 1.51 6.07
C THR A 56 -3.94 2.98 6.32
N ASP A 57 -2.69 3.45 6.23
CA ASP A 57 -2.33 4.84 6.45
C ASP A 57 -2.60 5.71 5.19
N LYS A 58 -2.77 7.01 5.42
CA LYS A 58 -3.14 7.99 4.41
C LYS A 58 -2.22 7.97 3.18
N ASP A 59 -0.92 8.01 3.42
CA ASP A 59 0.06 8.27 2.36
C ASP A 59 0.24 7.05 1.45
N ASN A 60 0.36 5.85 2.04
CA ASN A 60 0.49 4.61 1.29
C ASN A 60 -0.81 4.23 0.57
N VAL A 61 -1.99 4.43 1.17
CA VAL A 61 -3.26 4.16 0.50
C VAL A 61 -3.49 5.13 -0.66
N ALA A 62 -3.19 6.42 -0.49
CA ALA A 62 -3.29 7.41 -1.56
C ALA A 62 -2.34 7.07 -2.72
N LEU A 63 -1.08 6.76 -2.43
CA LEU A 63 -0.09 6.36 -3.43
C LEU A 63 -0.51 5.07 -4.14
N TYR A 64 -1.05 4.09 -3.40
CA TYR A 64 -1.55 2.85 -3.99
C TYR A 64 -2.69 3.10 -4.99
N ILE A 65 -3.69 3.91 -4.60
CA ILE A 65 -4.80 4.27 -5.48
C ILE A 65 -4.29 5.06 -6.70
N HIS A 66 -3.39 6.01 -6.49
CA HIS A 66 -2.79 6.80 -7.58
C HIS A 66 -2.05 5.91 -8.59
N THR A 67 -1.30 4.92 -8.10
CA THR A 67 -0.48 4.03 -8.93
C THR A 67 -1.30 2.97 -9.66
N PHE A 68 -2.27 2.35 -8.97
CA PHE A 68 -2.97 1.15 -9.48
C PHE A 68 -4.45 1.37 -9.79
N ASN A 69 -4.99 2.56 -9.56
CA ASN A 69 -6.41 2.92 -9.75
C ASN A 69 -7.38 1.93 -9.07
N ARG A 70 -6.99 1.38 -7.95
CA ARG A 70 -7.77 0.44 -7.12
C ARG A 70 -7.33 0.51 -5.67
N LEU A 71 -8.15 -0.01 -4.75
CA LEU A 71 -7.78 -0.17 -3.35
C LEU A 71 -6.82 -1.34 -3.12
N PRO A 72 -5.99 -1.29 -2.07
CA PRO A 72 -5.24 -2.45 -1.57
C PRO A 72 -6.16 -3.62 -1.24
N LYS A 73 -5.61 -4.84 -1.24
CA LYS A 73 -6.36 -6.09 -1.04
C LYS A 73 -7.02 -6.24 0.34
N ASN A 74 -6.61 -5.44 1.31
CA ASN A 74 -7.18 -5.42 2.66
C ASN A 74 -8.41 -4.52 2.79
N TYR A 75 -9.03 -4.11 1.69
CA TYR A 75 -10.29 -3.37 1.70
C TYR A 75 -11.44 -4.22 1.19
N ILE A 76 -12.59 -4.13 1.88
CA ILE A 76 -13.85 -4.74 1.49
C ILE A 76 -14.98 -3.70 1.59
N THR A 77 -16.01 -3.84 0.77
CA THR A 77 -17.20 -2.99 0.82
C THR A 77 -18.02 -3.26 2.08
N LYS A 78 -18.88 -2.32 2.45
CA LYS A 78 -19.85 -2.50 3.56
C LYS A 78 -20.69 -3.75 3.34
N LYS A 79 -21.16 -3.96 2.10
CA LYS A 79 -21.97 -5.15 1.76
C LYS A 79 -21.22 -6.46 1.97
N GLU A 80 -19.95 -6.52 1.62
CA GLU A 80 -19.12 -7.71 1.83
C GLU A 80 -18.86 -7.94 3.32
N ALA A 81 -18.57 -6.88 4.08
CA ALA A 81 -18.39 -6.95 5.52
C ALA A 81 -19.66 -7.42 6.24
N GLU A 82 -20.83 -6.90 5.87
CA GLU A 82 -22.13 -7.32 6.38
C GLU A 82 -22.42 -8.80 6.10
N ALA A 83 -22.04 -9.29 4.92
CA ALA A 83 -22.16 -10.72 4.59
C ALA A 83 -21.28 -11.63 5.46
N LEU A 84 -20.20 -11.07 6.04
CA LEU A 84 -19.35 -11.74 7.04
C LEU A 84 -19.83 -11.57 8.49
N GLY A 85 -20.92 -10.85 8.72
CA GLY A 85 -21.48 -10.62 10.05
C GLY A 85 -21.05 -9.31 10.69
N TRP A 86 -20.50 -8.36 9.93
CA TRP A 86 -20.19 -7.04 10.45
C TRP A 86 -21.45 -6.25 10.79
N VAL A 87 -21.45 -5.70 11.99
CA VAL A 87 -22.49 -4.77 12.49
C VAL A 87 -21.82 -3.47 12.89
N SER A 88 -22.09 -2.39 12.14
CA SER A 88 -21.39 -1.11 12.28
C SER A 88 -21.45 -0.55 13.69
N GLN A 89 -22.61 -0.67 14.37
CA GLN A 89 -22.84 -0.16 15.73
C GLN A 89 -22.02 -0.94 16.78
N GLU A 90 -21.73 -2.21 16.52
CA GLU A 90 -20.95 -3.06 17.42
C GLU A 90 -19.43 -2.87 17.22
N GLY A 91 -19.03 -2.35 16.05
CA GLY A 91 -17.62 -2.16 15.72
C GLY A 91 -16.85 -3.47 15.71
N ASN A 92 -17.45 -4.53 15.14
CA ASN A 92 -16.92 -5.91 15.20
C ASN A 92 -16.19 -6.34 13.93
N LEU A 93 -15.77 -5.40 13.05
CA LEU A 93 -15.12 -5.74 11.79
C LEU A 93 -13.83 -6.54 12.00
N ASP A 94 -13.03 -6.15 12.97
CA ASP A 94 -11.78 -6.82 13.34
C ASP A 94 -11.97 -8.27 13.79
N LYS A 95 -13.16 -8.64 14.22
CA LYS A 95 -13.54 -10.00 14.65
C LYS A 95 -14.04 -10.86 13.50
N VAL A 96 -14.85 -10.28 12.60
CA VAL A 96 -15.50 -11.03 11.50
C VAL A 96 -14.67 -11.00 10.21
N ALA A 97 -13.80 -10.00 10.05
CA ALA A 97 -12.89 -9.83 8.92
C ALA A 97 -11.52 -9.30 9.40
N PRO A 98 -10.72 -10.12 10.10
CA PRO A 98 -9.43 -9.70 10.65
C PRO A 98 -8.50 -9.13 9.58
N GLY A 99 -7.88 -7.97 9.86
CA GLY A 99 -6.95 -7.28 8.97
C GLY A 99 -7.62 -6.53 7.81
N MET A 100 -8.95 -6.53 7.72
CA MET A 100 -9.68 -5.79 6.69
C MET A 100 -10.11 -4.40 7.18
N SER A 101 -10.24 -3.49 6.22
CA SER A 101 -10.82 -2.16 6.39
C SER A 101 -12.00 -1.97 5.43
N ILE A 102 -12.93 -1.07 5.76
CA ILE A 102 -14.06 -0.76 4.88
C ILE A 102 -13.60 0.18 3.76
N GLY A 103 -13.91 -0.17 2.51
CA GLY A 103 -13.65 0.69 1.36
C GLY A 103 -14.22 0.16 0.06
N GLY A 104 -14.30 1.05 -0.95
CA GLY A 104 -14.85 0.74 -2.27
C GLY A 104 -16.34 1.06 -2.43
N ASP A 105 -17.02 1.52 -1.40
CA ASP A 105 -18.39 2.00 -1.50
C ASP A 105 -18.46 3.34 -2.22
N LYS A 106 -19.56 3.59 -2.93
CA LYS A 106 -19.80 4.87 -3.63
C LYS A 106 -19.96 6.01 -2.63
N PHE A 107 -19.27 7.13 -2.92
CA PHE A 107 -19.45 8.40 -2.20
C PHE A 107 -20.30 9.37 -3.03
N GLY A 108 -21.36 9.90 -2.45
CA GLY A 108 -22.38 10.67 -3.18
C GLY A 108 -21.99 12.12 -3.51
N ASN A 109 -21.02 12.71 -2.77
CA ASN A 109 -20.66 14.14 -2.88
C ASN A 109 -21.88 15.07 -2.91
N TYR A 110 -22.88 14.81 -2.06
CA TYR A 110 -24.15 15.55 -2.04
C TYR A 110 -23.97 17.02 -1.66
N GLU A 111 -23.07 17.29 -0.72
CA GLU A 111 -22.70 18.62 -0.26
C GLU A 111 -21.94 19.42 -1.32
N GLY A 112 -21.40 18.72 -2.36
CA GLY A 112 -20.71 19.35 -3.48
C GLY A 112 -19.34 19.92 -3.14
N LEU A 113 -18.69 19.43 -2.07
CA LEU A 113 -17.37 19.88 -1.62
C LEU A 113 -16.25 19.42 -2.55
N LEU A 114 -16.46 18.32 -3.30
CA LEU A 114 -15.52 17.82 -4.29
C LEU A 114 -15.90 18.26 -5.71
N PRO A 115 -14.91 18.38 -6.63
CA PRO A 115 -15.17 18.83 -8.01
C PRO A 115 -16.19 17.97 -8.73
N LYS A 116 -17.24 18.58 -9.28
CA LYS A 116 -18.29 17.89 -10.07
C LYS A 116 -17.89 17.82 -11.53
N GLN A 117 -18.08 16.66 -12.16
CA GLN A 117 -17.93 16.46 -13.59
C GLN A 117 -18.93 15.42 -14.05
N LYS A 118 -19.49 15.60 -15.26
CA LYS A 118 -20.45 14.64 -15.83
C LYS A 118 -19.80 13.26 -15.97
N GLY A 119 -20.43 12.27 -15.37
CA GLY A 119 -19.98 10.88 -15.43
C GLY A 119 -19.01 10.47 -14.32
N ARG A 120 -18.35 11.41 -13.63
CA ARG A 120 -17.43 11.11 -12.53
C ARG A 120 -18.15 10.42 -11.39
N LYS A 121 -17.50 9.38 -10.88
CA LYS A 121 -17.95 8.63 -9.70
C LYS A 121 -16.89 8.76 -8.63
N TYR A 122 -17.35 8.94 -7.40
CA TYR A 122 -16.50 8.92 -6.22
C TYR A 122 -16.72 7.65 -5.41
N PHE A 123 -15.65 7.18 -4.78
CA PHE A 123 -15.61 6.06 -3.86
C PHE A 123 -14.90 6.47 -2.58
N GLU A 124 -15.16 5.77 -1.49
CA GLU A 124 -14.55 6.06 -0.19
C GLU A 124 -13.84 4.84 0.39
N CYS A 125 -12.85 5.07 1.26
CA CYS A 125 -12.26 4.05 2.10
C CYS A 125 -11.83 4.63 3.46
N ASP A 126 -11.80 3.75 4.47
CA ASP A 126 -11.32 4.08 5.81
C ASP A 126 -9.80 4.24 5.82
N ILE A 127 -9.32 5.16 6.65
CA ILE A 127 -7.90 5.37 6.90
C ILE A 127 -7.62 5.20 8.39
N ASP A 128 -6.48 4.58 8.72
CA ASP A 128 -6.04 4.32 10.10
C ASP A 128 -7.11 3.55 10.93
N TYR A 129 -7.71 2.52 10.32
CA TYR A 129 -8.61 1.64 11.08
C TYR A 129 -7.78 0.67 11.92
N GLU A 130 -8.00 0.68 13.24
CA GLU A 130 -7.25 -0.11 14.22
C GLU A 130 -8.14 -1.11 14.99
N GLY A 131 -9.34 -1.38 14.47
CA GLY A 131 -10.35 -2.22 15.14
C GLY A 131 -11.42 -1.42 15.85
N GLY A 132 -12.47 -2.12 16.29
CA GLY A 132 -13.60 -1.50 16.95
C GLY A 132 -14.47 -0.64 16.02
N ARG A 133 -14.99 0.47 16.55
CA ARG A 133 -15.79 1.40 15.74
C ARG A 133 -14.93 2.17 14.75
N ARG A 134 -15.45 2.38 13.54
CA ARG A 134 -14.79 3.17 12.50
C ARG A 134 -14.54 4.60 12.99
N ASN A 135 -13.32 5.11 12.74
CA ASN A 135 -12.96 6.51 12.99
C ASN A 135 -13.55 7.45 11.92
N ALA A 136 -13.19 8.74 11.95
CA ALA A 136 -13.67 9.76 11.01
C ALA A 136 -12.78 9.93 9.75
N LYS A 137 -11.59 9.29 9.71
CA LYS A 137 -10.62 9.49 8.64
C LYS A 137 -11.00 8.69 7.41
N ARG A 138 -11.00 9.36 6.22
CA ARG A 138 -11.33 8.72 4.93
C ARG A 138 -10.41 9.22 3.82
N ILE A 139 -10.21 8.39 2.83
CA ILE A 139 -9.88 8.82 1.49
C ILE A 139 -11.14 8.73 0.63
N VAL A 140 -11.41 9.78 -0.15
CA VAL A 140 -12.40 9.78 -1.22
C VAL A 140 -11.67 9.93 -2.54
N PHE A 141 -11.89 9.02 -3.47
CA PHE A 141 -11.20 9.00 -4.75
C PHE A 141 -12.19 8.84 -5.90
N SER A 142 -11.83 9.39 -7.08
CA SER A 142 -12.67 9.33 -8.27
C SER A 142 -12.16 8.28 -9.27
N ASP A 143 -13.05 7.84 -10.15
CA ASP A 143 -12.74 6.94 -11.26
C ASP A 143 -11.87 7.60 -12.35
N ASP A 144 -11.62 8.89 -12.27
CA ASP A 144 -10.76 9.68 -13.18
C ASP A 144 -9.50 10.26 -12.47
N GLY A 145 -9.12 9.73 -11.31
CA GLY A 145 -7.80 9.91 -10.72
C GLY A 145 -7.66 11.00 -9.66
N LEU A 146 -8.75 11.69 -9.25
CA LEU A 146 -8.68 12.61 -8.12
C LEU A 146 -8.69 11.84 -6.79
N ILE A 147 -7.87 12.26 -5.83
CA ILE A 147 -7.77 11.65 -4.51
C ILE A 147 -7.78 12.75 -3.45
N PHE A 148 -8.67 12.63 -2.48
CA PHE A 148 -8.87 13.56 -1.38
C PHE A 148 -8.84 12.84 -0.05
N TYR A 149 -8.31 13.49 0.98
CA TYR A 149 -8.34 13.01 2.36
C TYR A 149 -9.26 13.89 3.20
N THR A 150 -9.95 13.30 4.16
CA THR A 150 -10.69 13.98 5.22
C THR A 150 -10.33 13.36 6.57
N ALA A 151 -10.11 14.18 7.57
CA ALA A 151 -9.90 13.76 8.96
C ALA A 151 -11.15 13.90 9.82
N ASP A 152 -12.19 14.58 9.32
CA ASP A 152 -13.33 15.11 10.07
C ASP A 152 -14.69 14.64 9.51
N HIS A 153 -14.70 13.41 8.95
CA HIS A 153 -15.93 12.78 8.42
C HIS A 153 -16.62 13.62 7.36
N TYR A 154 -15.84 14.02 6.33
CA TYR A 154 -16.26 14.74 5.12
C TYR A 154 -16.62 16.23 5.28
N ASN A 155 -16.34 16.85 6.46
CA ASN A 155 -16.56 18.29 6.64
C ASN A 155 -15.54 19.14 5.87
N SER A 156 -14.31 18.64 5.72
CA SER A 156 -13.25 19.27 4.93
C SER A 156 -12.46 18.24 4.15
N PHE A 157 -11.78 18.70 3.09
CA PHE A 157 -10.96 17.84 2.23
C PHE A 157 -9.61 18.46 1.91
N GLU A 158 -8.56 17.65 2.03
CA GLU A 158 -7.22 17.90 1.51
C GLU A 158 -7.08 17.17 0.18
N LYS A 159 -6.72 17.86 -0.92
CA LYS A 159 -6.42 17.20 -2.19
C LYS A 159 -5.00 16.61 -2.11
N LEU A 160 -4.90 15.30 -2.41
CA LEU A 160 -3.63 14.57 -2.44
C LEU A 160 -3.11 14.39 -3.87
N TYR A 161 -3.95 14.02 -4.83
CA TYR A 161 -3.66 13.86 -6.26
C TYR A 161 -4.76 14.45 -7.16
#